data_0fbcdd3258c454e13ab1bcbe09489256
#
_entry.id   0fbcdd3258c454e13ab1bcbe09489256
#
_cell.length_a   1.000
_cell.length_b   1.000
_cell.length_c   1.000
_cell.angle_alpha   90.00
_cell.angle_beta   90.00
_cell.angle_gamma   90.00
#
_symmetry.space_group_name_H-M   'P 1'
#
loop_
_entity.id
_entity.type
_entity.pdbx_description
1 polymer ?
#
loop_
_entity_poly.entity_id
_entity_poly.type
_entity_poly.pdbx_seq_one_letter_code
_entity_poly.pdbx_strand_id
1 'polypeptide(L)'
;MEKIKTYGNLLEKIKNEEKFLLYIKSEGCSVCEADFPKVKEITNKNNYTSYYIQADEMAEAVGQLNLYSAPIVLLFCNSLLFSIKFVLFCSLILKSQ
;
A
#
# COMPACT_ATOMS: atom_id res chain seq x y z
N MET A 1 2.38 -10.42 1.09
CA MET A 1 1.96 -9.18 0.39
C MET A 1 2.10 -9.40 -1.11
N GLU A 2 1.02 -9.29 -1.81
CA GLU A 2 0.97 -9.59 -3.24
C GLU A 2 1.21 -8.34 -4.08
N LYS A 3 1.94 -8.48 -5.19
CA LYS A 3 2.19 -7.37 -6.10
C LYS A 3 1.02 -7.20 -7.06
N ILE A 4 0.53 -5.97 -7.19
CA ILE A 4 -0.45 -5.62 -8.21
C ILE A 4 0.33 -5.12 -9.42
N LYS A 5 0.11 -5.76 -10.56
CA LYS A 5 0.92 -5.50 -11.77
C LYS A 5 0.31 -4.49 -12.73
N THR A 6 -1.01 -4.28 -12.69
CA THR A 6 -1.69 -3.37 -13.60
C THR A 6 -2.62 -2.44 -12.85
N TYR A 7 -2.86 -1.28 -13.45
CA TYR A 7 -3.79 -0.32 -12.86
C TYR A 7 -5.22 -0.86 -12.83
N GLY A 8 -5.59 -1.64 -13.85
CA GLY A 8 -6.90 -2.29 -13.88
C GLY A 8 -7.12 -3.21 -12.68
N ASN A 9 -6.10 -4.01 -12.33
CA ASN A 9 -6.16 -4.87 -11.16
C ASN A 9 -6.27 -4.05 -9.88
N LEU A 10 -5.56 -2.94 -9.80
CA LEU A 10 -5.65 -2.06 -8.65
C LEU A 10 -7.08 -1.51 -8.48
N LEU A 11 -7.69 -1.07 -9.57
CA LEU A 11 -9.06 -0.58 -9.54
C LEU A 11 -10.05 -1.65 -9.10
N GLU A 12 -9.84 -2.89 -9.54
CA GLU A 12 -10.66 -4.02 -9.10
C GLU A 12 -10.54 -4.24 -7.59
N LYS A 13 -9.32 -4.16 -7.06
CA LYS A 13 -9.12 -4.30 -5.61
C LYS A 13 -9.81 -3.20 -4.84
N ILE A 14 -9.71 -1.97 -5.31
CA ILE A 14 -10.37 -0.84 -4.66
C ILE A 14 -11.89 -1.03 -4.63
N LYS A 15 -12.43 -1.54 -5.74
CA LYS A 15 -13.88 -1.75 -5.87
C LYS A 15 -14.39 -2.94 -5.06
N ASN A 16 -13.66 -4.04 -5.09
CA ASN A 16 -14.14 -5.33 -4.56
C ASN A 16 -13.70 -5.64 -3.14
N GLU A 17 -12.54 -5.13 -2.72
CA GLU A 17 -12.04 -5.40 -1.38
C GLU A 17 -12.65 -4.40 -0.40
N GLU A 18 -13.16 -4.91 0.71
CA GLU A 18 -13.72 -4.05 1.74
C GLU A 18 -12.65 -3.16 2.37
N LYS A 19 -11.49 -3.75 2.61
CA LYS A 19 -10.42 -3.07 3.35
C LYS A 19 -9.08 -3.70 2.99
N PHE A 20 -8.13 -2.86 2.58
CA PHE A 20 -6.79 -3.36 2.33
C PHE A 20 -5.78 -2.23 2.44
N LEU A 21 -4.52 -2.62 2.59
CA LEU A 21 -3.39 -1.70 2.64
C LEU A 21 -2.63 -1.78 1.33
N LEU A 22 -2.25 -0.63 0.78
CA LEU A 22 -1.44 -0.57 -0.41
C LEU A 22 -0.12 0.10 -0.08
N TYR A 23 0.98 -0.60 -0.34
CA TYR A 23 2.32 -0.07 -0.17
C TYR A 23 2.88 0.30 -1.53
N ILE A 24 3.38 1.53 -1.65
CA ILE A 24 3.93 2.03 -2.90
C ILE A 24 5.44 2.18 -2.73
N LYS A 25 6.19 1.54 -3.60
CA LYS A 25 7.64 1.67 -3.62
C LYS A 25 8.09 2.07 -5.02
N SER A 26 9.35 2.51 -5.15
CA SER A 26 9.93 2.86 -6.43
C SER A 26 11.33 2.25 -6.56
N GLU A 27 11.81 2.15 -7.78
CA GLU A 27 13.15 1.65 -8.05
C GLU A 27 14.19 2.61 -7.47
N GLY A 28 15.24 2.05 -6.90
CA GLY A 28 16.31 2.86 -6.32
C GLY A 28 15.96 3.53 -4.99
N CYS A 29 14.83 3.21 -4.41
CA CYS A 29 14.40 3.78 -3.14
C CYS A 29 14.95 2.93 -1.99
N SER A 30 16.05 3.39 -1.37
CA SER A 30 16.67 2.63 -0.28
C SER A 30 15.77 2.57 0.95
N VAL A 31 15.00 3.62 1.23
CA VAL A 31 14.05 3.63 2.33
C VAL A 31 12.95 2.60 2.10
N CYS A 32 12.48 2.47 0.86
CA CYS A 32 11.48 1.48 0.50
C CYS A 32 12.00 0.06 0.76
N GLU A 33 13.25 -0.20 0.40
CA GLU A 33 13.84 -1.52 0.61
C GLU A 33 14.00 -1.85 2.09
N ALA A 34 14.29 -0.85 2.91
CA ALA A 34 14.40 -1.03 4.35
C ALA A 34 13.04 -1.24 5.01
N ASP A 35 12.02 -0.49 4.55
CA ASP A 35 10.69 -0.53 5.17
C ASP A 35 9.81 -1.68 4.68
N PHE A 36 9.98 -2.10 3.43
CA PHE A 36 9.12 -3.11 2.83
C PHE A 36 9.03 -4.40 3.64
N PRO A 37 10.16 -5.00 4.09
CA PRO A 37 10.08 -6.20 4.92
C PRO A 37 9.34 -5.98 6.23
N LYS A 38 9.46 -4.80 6.82
CA LYS A 38 8.79 -4.46 8.07
C LYS A 38 7.27 -4.38 7.88
N VAL A 39 6.83 -3.73 6.80
CA VAL A 39 5.41 -3.63 6.47
C VAL A 39 4.84 -5.01 6.18
N LYS A 40 5.58 -5.81 5.41
CA LYS A 40 5.18 -7.17 5.09
C LYS A 40 5.01 -8.01 6.35
N GLU A 41 5.96 -7.91 7.28
CA GLU A 41 5.88 -8.64 8.54
C GLU A 41 4.68 -8.22 9.38
N ILE A 42 4.45 -6.92 9.50
CA ILE A 42 3.32 -6.40 10.28
C ILE A 42 1.98 -6.84 9.69
N THR A 43 1.81 -6.75 8.38
CA THR A 43 0.57 -7.15 7.74
C THR A 43 0.32 -8.65 7.86
N ASN A 44 1.37 -9.46 7.70
CA ASN A 44 1.25 -10.91 7.87
C ASN A 44 0.91 -11.29 9.31
N LYS A 45 1.59 -10.69 10.27
CA LYS A 45 1.38 -10.97 11.68
C LYS A 45 -0.05 -10.65 12.13
N ASN A 46 -0.65 -9.63 11.55
CA ASN A 46 -1.99 -9.18 11.92
C ASN A 46 -3.07 -9.66 10.96
N ASN A 47 -2.74 -10.55 10.03
CA ASN A 47 -3.67 -11.08 9.01
C ASN A 47 -4.38 -9.96 8.25
N TYR A 48 -3.66 -8.90 7.93
CA TYR A 48 -4.21 -7.75 7.24
C TYR A 48 -4.01 -7.90 5.74
N THR A 49 -5.09 -7.76 4.97
CA THR A 49 -5.00 -7.84 3.51
C THR A 49 -4.15 -6.68 2.99
N SER A 50 -3.12 -7.00 2.23
CA SER A 50 -2.18 -5.99 1.75
C SER A 50 -1.64 -6.33 0.38
N TYR A 51 -1.35 -5.27 -0.38
CA TYR A 51 -0.77 -5.37 -1.72
C TYR A 51 0.31 -4.31 -1.86
N TYR A 52 1.16 -4.45 -2.87
CA TYR A 52 2.12 -3.40 -3.19
C TYR A 52 2.19 -3.16 -4.69
N ILE A 53 2.57 -1.94 -5.03
CA ILE A 53 2.83 -1.57 -6.42
C ILE A 53 4.21 -0.93 -6.52
N GLN A 54 4.77 -1.00 -7.72
CA GLN A 54 5.99 -0.29 -8.06
C GLN A 54 5.60 0.94 -8.88
N ALA A 55 5.81 2.12 -8.32
CA ALA A 55 5.35 3.36 -8.95
C ALA A 55 5.88 3.54 -10.38
N ASP A 56 7.14 3.18 -10.60
CA ASP A 56 7.77 3.31 -11.92
C ASP A 56 7.09 2.48 -13.00
N GLU A 57 6.40 1.42 -12.60
CA GLU A 57 5.72 0.51 -13.53
C GLU A 57 4.24 0.84 -13.71
N MET A 58 3.75 1.83 -12.99
CA MET A 58 2.31 2.12 -12.98
C MET A 58 2.06 3.63 -12.98
N ALA A 59 2.44 4.28 -14.10
CA ALA A 59 2.33 5.73 -14.23
C ALA A 59 0.90 6.24 -14.05
N GLU A 60 -0.10 5.46 -14.47
CA GLU A 60 -1.51 5.87 -14.31
C GLU A 60 -1.89 6.01 -12.84
N ALA A 61 -1.47 5.05 -12.02
CA ALA A 61 -1.75 5.11 -10.59
C ALA A 61 -1.05 6.30 -9.95
N VAL A 62 0.19 6.57 -10.35
CA VAL A 62 0.94 7.72 -9.85
C VAL A 62 0.17 9.02 -10.10
N GLY A 63 -0.32 9.21 -11.32
CA GLY A 63 -1.07 10.40 -11.66
C GLY A 63 -2.42 10.50 -10.97
N GLN A 64 -3.17 9.41 -10.95
CA GLN A 64 -4.54 9.40 -10.41
C GLN A 64 -4.58 9.46 -8.89
N LEU A 65 -3.60 8.87 -8.22
CA LEU A 65 -3.57 8.80 -6.75
C LEU A 65 -2.56 9.75 -6.12
N ASN A 66 -1.91 10.58 -6.93
CA ASN A 66 -0.90 11.55 -6.46
C ASN A 66 0.26 10.89 -5.71
N LEU A 67 0.80 9.83 -6.28
CA LEU A 67 1.87 9.04 -5.64
C LEU A 67 3.25 9.53 -6.07
N TYR A 68 3.58 10.77 -5.73
CA TYR A 68 4.81 11.41 -6.22
C TYR A 68 6.03 11.22 -5.32
N SER A 69 5.87 10.54 -4.20
CA SER A 69 7.00 10.21 -3.33
C SER A 69 6.89 8.74 -2.91
N ALA A 70 7.99 8.16 -2.46
CA ALA A 70 8.02 6.79 -1.99
C ALA A 70 8.96 6.73 -0.78
N PRO A 71 8.68 5.86 0.19
CA PRO A 71 7.53 4.94 0.26
C PRO A 71 6.24 5.65 0.65
N ILE A 72 5.11 5.12 0.18
CA ILE A 72 3.79 5.61 0.56
C ILE A 72 2.98 4.42 1.05
N VAL A 73 2.25 4.62 2.14
CA VAL A 73 1.33 3.62 2.67
C VAL A 73 -0.08 4.19 2.60
N LEU A 74 -0.95 3.51 1.88
CA LEU A 74 -2.34 3.92 1.73
C LEU A 74 -3.26 2.85 2.31
N LEU A 75 -4.30 3.30 2.98
CA LEU A 75 -5.33 2.42 3.50
C LEU A 75 -6.63 2.66 2.72
N PHE A 76 -7.17 1.62 2.13
CA PHE A 76 -8.46 1.67 1.46
C PHE A 76 -9.50 0.99 2.33
N CYS A 77 -10.62 1.65 2.52
CA CYS A 77 -11.72 1.14 3.32
C CYS A 77 -13.02 1.49 2.62
N ASN A 78 -13.73 0.49 2.12
CA ASN A 78 -14.98 0.67 1.35
C ASN A 78 -14.83 1.66 0.21
N SER A 79 -13.74 1.52 -0.56
CA SER A 79 -13.38 2.38 -1.69
C SER A 79 -12.95 3.80 -1.30
N LEU A 80 -12.86 4.09 0.00
CA LEU A 80 -12.34 5.37 0.47
C LEU A 80 -10.85 5.25 0.72
N LEU A 81 -10.11 6.27 0.31
CA LEU A 81 -8.66 6.30 0.40
C LEU A 81 -8.20 7.11 1.60
N PHE A 82 -7.32 6.52 2.40
CA PHE A 82 -6.68 7.20 3.51
C PHE A 82 -5.17 7.10 3.36
N SER A 83 -4.48 8.23 3.35
CA SER A 83 -3.02 8.26 3.31
C SER A 83 -2.51 8.33 4.75
N ILE A 84 -1.62 7.40 5.12
CA ILE A 84 -1.13 7.34 6.49
C ILE A 84 0.40 7.24 6.51
N LYS A 85 1.00 7.82 7.55
CA LYS A 85 2.43 7.68 7.79
C LYS A 85 2.70 6.32 8.42
N PHE A 86 3.90 5.81 8.20
CA PHE A 86 4.28 4.49 8.70
C PHE A 86 4.00 4.30 10.19
N VAL A 87 4.32 5.31 11.00
CA VAL A 87 4.10 5.23 12.45
C VAL A 87 2.61 5.09 12.78
N LEU A 88 1.78 5.86 12.10
CA LEU A 88 0.33 5.78 12.29
C LEU A 88 -0.23 4.45 11.80
N PHE A 89 0.34 3.94 10.71
CA PHE A 89 -0.02 2.64 10.18
C PHE A 89 0.19 1.53 11.22
N CYS A 90 1.34 1.51 11.88
CA CYS A 90 1.62 0.53 12.93
C CYS A 90 0.60 0.63 14.07
N SER A 91 0.28 1.85 14.49
CA SER A 91 -0.70 2.07 15.54
C SER A 91 -2.09 1.60 15.15
N LEU A 92 -2.49 1.88 13.91
CA LEU A 92 -3.81 1.47 13.41
C LEU A 92 -3.93 -0.04 13.36
N ILE A 93 -2.91 -0.73 12.89
CA ILE A 93 -2.94 -2.19 12.83
C ILE A 93 -3.02 -2.80 14.22
N LEU A 94 -2.22 -2.29 15.14
CA LEU A 94 -2.24 -2.79 16.51
C LEU A 94 -3.56 -2.52 17.21
N LYS A 95 -4.20 -1.39 16.92
CA LYS A 95 -5.49 -1.04 17.52
C LYS A 95 -6.65 -1.83 16.92
N SER A 96 -6.55 -2.27 15.68
CA SER A 96 -7.62 -3.02 15.06
C SER A 96 -7.63 -4.49 15.46
N GLN A 97 -6.67 -4.89 16.26
CA GLN A 97 -6.63 -6.22 16.86
C GLN A 97 -7.45 -6.21 18.14
#